data_0ee0d11be9b1c00653a1babf5ac85187
#
_entry.id   0ee0d11be9b1c00653a1babf5ac85187
#
_cell.length_a   1.000
_cell.length_b   1.000
_cell.length_c   1.000
_cell.angle_alpha   90.00
_cell.angle_beta   90.00
_cell.angle_gamma   90.00
#
_symmetry.space_group_name_H-M   'P 1'
#
loop_
_entity.id
_entity.type
_entity.pdbx_description
1 polymer ?
#
loop_
_entity_poly.entity_id
_entity_poly.type
_entity_poly.pdbx_seq_one_letter_code
_entity_poly.pdbx_strand_id
1 'polypeptide(L)'
;TQDDSEIYSVAEAKRKLSAELGRYRDGQLGVSVEADISGGNSDTSASKTQIGRDAGVAQFLELYRWFASSNDYQETLRHLTDAAFFVYEKQGISHAVANALYGEILSGSVTRLEQYAACAYGHFLKYGLELLERKRYELASSDIGTLFHESIDLCFRQAKEKQYDWHTMTDETRDALVEECVAENYGNTILGSSARNRYLAQRVGQITKRTIWALQQQIKKGDFVPAGFEISFSAADNLSAMKIALSEKEALHLRGRIDRMDVCEDGGRVYVKIIDYKSGSTSFDLLALYYGLQLQLVVYMDAVSEMTQNHYPGKEIVPAGILYYNIADPLAEKKGDPDPDQIDAEILKKLRMNGLVNSELEAVRHLDRTIEKESDVIPVVLKDGEVQAGRSSVANRERFARLSQFVHRKLKEAGQEILDGEIGVEPYKNGQRTACDYCPYHAVCG
;
A
#
# COMPACT_ATOMS: atom_id res chain seq x y z
N THR A 1 -18.40 29.90 -23.77
CA THR A 1 -18.74 31.15 -23.13
C THR A 1 -20.06 30.95 -22.42
N GLN A 2 -20.04 30.47 -21.17
CA GLN A 2 -21.18 30.48 -20.28
C GLN A 2 -21.33 31.89 -19.75
N ASP A 3 -22.52 32.44 -19.93
CA ASP A 3 -22.92 33.75 -19.42
C ASP A 3 -23.24 33.61 -17.91
N ASP A 4 -22.32 34.03 -17.07
CA ASP A 4 -22.28 33.77 -15.63
C ASP A 4 -23.07 34.80 -14.80
N SER A 5 -24.02 35.51 -15.39
CA SER A 5 -24.53 36.76 -14.77
C SER A 5 -25.78 36.64 -13.90
N GLU A 6 -26.53 35.55 -13.92
CA GLU A 6 -27.78 35.50 -13.14
C GLU A 6 -27.79 34.40 -12.09
N ILE A 7 -27.97 34.78 -10.82
CA ILE A 7 -28.10 33.87 -9.67
C ILE A 7 -29.61 33.69 -9.37
N TYR A 8 -30.14 32.51 -9.60
CA TYR A 8 -31.56 32.22 -9.45
C TYR A 8 -31.97 31.66 -8.09
N SER A 9 -31.01 31.27 -7.25
CA SER A 9 -31.32 30.70 -5.94
C SER A 9 -30.29 31.05 -4.85
N VAL A 10 -30.75 31.07 -3.61
CA VAL A 10 -29.87 31.26 -2.43
C VAL A 10 -28.79 30.17 -2.34
N ALA A 11 -29.12 28.95 -2.73
CA ALA A 11 -28.14 27.83 -2.73
C ALA A 11 -27.02 28.08 -3.73
N GLU A 12 -27.32 28.66 -4.89
CA GLU A 12 -26.34 29.04 -5.90
C GLU A 12 -25.50 30.23 -5.45
N ALA A 13 -26.17 31.25 -4.85
CA ALA A 13 -25.50 32.39 -4.25
C ALA A 13 -24.48 31.97 -3.17
N LYS A 14 -24.84 31.02 -2.30
CA LYS A 14 -23.93 30.45 -1.28
C LYS A 14 -22.72 29.76 -1.92
N ARG A 15 -22.93 28.94 -2.93
CA ARG A 15 -21.83 28.24 -3.65
C ARG A 15 -20.89 29.24 -4.32
N LYS A 16 -21.45 30.27 -4.98
CA LYS A 16 -20.67 31.30 -5.67
C LYS A 16 -19.88 32.15 -4.66
N LEU A 17 -20.51 32.57 -3.57
CA LEU A 17 -19.83 33.32 -2.51
C LEU A 17 -18.71 32.52 -1.87
N SER A 18 -18.93 31.23 -1.59
CA SER A 18 -17.89 30.35 -1.05
C SER A 18 -16.67 30.22 -1.99
N ALA A 19 -16.92 30.06 -3.30
CA ALA A 19 -15.85 29.99 -4.30
C ALA A 19 -15.06 31.31 -4.39
N GLU A 20 -15.75 32.45 -4.36
CA GLU A 20 -15.09 33.75 -4.46
C GLU A 20 -14.34 34.13 -3.16
N LEU A 21 -14.84 33.74 -1.98
CA LEU A 21 -14.11 33.87 -0.71
C LEU A 21 -12.79 33.06 -0.76
N GLY A 22 -12.81 31.83 -1.32
CA GLY A 22 -11.61 31.04 -1.55
C GLY A 22 -10.62 31.75 -2.48
N ARG A 23 -11.09 32.29 -3.61
CA ARG A 23 -10.25 33.08 -4.53
C ARG A 23 -9.67 34.34 -3.87
N TYR A 24 -10.43 35.00 -3.04
CA TYR A 24 -9.97 36.16 -2.29
C TYR A 24 -8.86 35.80 -1.30
N ARG A 25 -9.04 34.72 -0.54
CA ARG A 25 -8.02 34.17 0.36
C ARG A 25 -6.72 33.84 -0.39
N ASP A 26 -6.83 33.21 -1.56
CA ASP A 26 -5.70 32.77 -2.37
C ASP A 26 -5.06 33.92 -3.20
N GLY A 27 -5.51 35.17 -3.00
CA GLY A 27 -5.01 36.34 -3.73
C GLY A 27 -5.35 36.37 -5.22
N GLN A 28 -6.31 35.54 -5.66
CA GLN A 28 -6.72 35.42 -7.05
C GLN A 28 -7.82 36.41 -7.46
N LEU A 29 -8.49 37.00 -6.48
CA LEU A 29 -9.47 38.01 -6.72
C LEU A 29 -8.80 39.40 -6.80
N GLY A 30 -8.83 40.03 -7.96
CA GLY A 30 -8.23 41.34 -8.16
C GLY A 30 -6.73 41.38 -8.47
N VAL A 31 -6.07 40.25 -8.71
CA VAL A 31 -4.67 40.20 -9.13
C VAL A 31 -4.54 40.64 -10.59
N SER A 32 -3.87 41.79 -10.83
CA SER A 32 -3.33 42.14 -12.14
C SER A 32 -2.20 41.14 -12.49
N VAL A 33 -2.41 40.31 -13.50
CA VAL A 33 -1.27 39.61 -14.11
C VAL A 33 -0.44 40.69 -14.79
N GLU A 34 0.77 40.91 -14.29
CA GLU A 34 1.78 41.62 -15.09
C GLU A 34 1.94 40.86 -16.41
N ALA A 35 1.51 41.47 -17.50
CA ALA A 35 1.70 40.95 -18.83
C ALA A 35 3.21 40.99 -19.11
N ASP A 36 3.77 39.79 -19.37
CA ASP A 36 5.12 39.72 -19.97
C ASP A 36 5.13 40.57 -21.24
N ILE A 37 5.79 41.74 -21.15
CA ILE A 37 6.00 42.63 -22.29
C ILE A 37 7.21 42.11 -23.05
N SER A 38 6.97 41.12 -23.90
CA SER A 38 7.88 40.83 -25.01
C SER A 38 7.12 40.86 -26.32
N GLY A 39 7.09 42.04 -26.88
CA GLY A 39 7.02 42.30 -28.33
C GLY A 39 5.72 41.98 -29.06
N GLY A 40 4.96 43.01 -29.43
CA GLY A 40 4.12 43.03 -30.62
C GLY A 40 2.65 43.39 -30.45
N ASN A 41 2.33 44.63 -30.75
CA ASN A 41 1.03 45.22 -31.14
C ASN A 41 -0.25 44.39 -31.04
N SER A 42 -1.11 44.70 -30.06
CA SER A 42 -2.54 44.94 -30.32
C SER A 42 -3.26 45.36 -29.01
N ASP A 43 -3.76 46.57 -28.99
CA ASP A 43 -4.43 47.29 -27.88
C ASP A 43 -5.84 46.82 -27.52
N THR A 44 -6.28 45.65 -27.96
CA THR A 44 -7.67 45.21 -27.76
C THR A 44 -7.85 44.01 -26.79
N SER A 45 -6.80 43.30 -26.41
CA SER A 45 -6.91 42.14 -25.53
C SER A 45 -6.77 42.50 -24.03
N ALA A 46 -5.99 43.50 -23.69
CA ALA A 46 -5.80 43.97 -22.30
C ALA A 46 -7.08 44.57 -21.68
N SER A 47 -7.84 45.30 -22.48
CA SER A 47 -9.10 45.94 -22.07
C SER A 47 -10.20 44.92 -21.69
N LYS A 48 -10.34 43.83 -22.45
CA LYS A 48 -11.35 42.77 -22.17
C LYS A 48 -11.04 41.94 -20.91
N THR A 49 -9.75 41.72 -20.62
CA THR A 49 -9.36 40.95 -19.44
C THR A 49 -9.52 41.76 -18.15
N GLN A 50 -9.31 43.08 -18.21
CA GLN A 50 -9.47 43.98 -17.06
C GLN A 50 -10.95 44.23 -16.75
N ILE A 51 -11.80 44.39 -17.74
CA ILE A 51 -13.27 44.56 -17.58
C ILE A 51 -13.89 43.30 -16.93
N GLY A 52 -13.46 42.12 -17.31
CA GLY A 52 -13.94 40.86 -16.73
C GLY A 52 -13.51 40.65 -15.26
N ARG A 53 -12.38 41.21 -14.85
CA ARG A 53 -11.89 41.16 -13.45
C ARG A 53 -12.61 42.10 -12.55
N ASP A 54 -12.83 43.34 -12.98
CA ASP A 54 -13.57 44.34 -12.25
C ASP A 54 -15.03 43.90 -12.06
N ALA A 55 -15.62 43.24 -13.05
CA ALA A 55 -16.96 42.67 -12.97
C ALA A 55 -17.05 41.54 -11.92
N GLY A 56 -16.05 40.66 -11.87
CA GLY A 56 -15.99 39.58 -10.87
C GLY A 56 -15.87 40.09 -9.44
N VAL A 57 -15.05 41.11 -9.19
CA VAL A 57 -14.91 41.76 -7.90
C VAL A 57 -16.19 42.47 -7.51
N ALA A 58 -16.83 43.19 -8.45
CA ALA A 58 -18.09 43.86 -8.21
C ALA A 58 -19.19 42.86 -7.80
N GLN A 59 -19.34 41.76 -8.52
CA GLN A 59 -20.30 40.71 -8.22
C GLN A 59 -20.02 40.02 -6.86
N PHE A 60 -18.76 39.77 -6.52
CA PHE A 60 -18.39 39.26 -5.19
C PHE A 60 -18.83 40.22 -4.08
N LEU A 61 -18.56 41.52 -4.23
CA LEU A 61 -18.93 42.52 -3.25
C LEU A 61 -20.45 42.69 -3.11
N GLU A 62 -21.20 42.60 -4.20
CA GLU A 62 -22.67 42.61 -4.20
C GLU A 62 -23.22 41.41 -3.43
N LEU A 63 -22.73 40.18 -3.73
CA LEU A 63 -23.11 38.96 -3.02
C LEU A 63 -22.80 39.09 -1.52
N TYR A 64 -21.59 39.49 -1.18
CA TYR A 64 -21.18 39.66 0.21
C TYR A 64 -22.08 40.62 0.94
N ARG A 65 -22.34 41.81 0.35
CA ARG A 65 -23.22 42.82 0.92
C ARG A 65 -24.66 42.32 1.09
N TRP A 66 -25.16 41.58 0.11
CA TRP A 66 -26.51 41.02 0.20
C TRP A 66 -26.63 40.04 1.38
N PHE A 67 -25.70 39.12 1.55
CA PHE A 67 -25.70 38.24 2.71
C PHE A 67 -25.50 38.97 4.03
N ALA A 68 -24.67 40.00 4.05
CA ALA A 68 -24.40 40.81 5.25
C ALA A 68 -25.59 41.66 5.67
N SER A 69 -26.41 42.16 4.74
CA SER A 69 -27.58 42.99 5.02
C SER A 69 -28.83 42.16 5.35
N SER A 70 -28.85 40.88 5.11
CA SER A 70 -30.01 40.02 5.35
C SER A 70 -29.94 39.38 6.73
N ASN A 71 -30.90 39.67 7.60
CA ASN A 71 -30.99 39.11 8.94
C ASN A 71 -31.05 37.55 8.91
N ASP A 72 -31.67 36.96 7.88
CA ASP A 72 -31.84 35.51 7.76
C ASP A 72 -30.57 34.80 7.35
N TYR A 73 -29.58 35.52 6.79
CA TYR A 73 -28.38 34.91 6.22
C TYR A 73 -27.05 35.38 6.82
N GLN A 74 -27.07 36.24 7.84
CA GLN A 74 -25.85 36.70 8.52
C GLN A 74 -25.06 35.55 9.14
N GLU A 75 -25.73 34.56 9.74
CA GLU A 75 -25.08 33.37 10.29
C GLU A 75 -24.47 32.51 9.17
N THR A 76 -25.15 32.39 8.05
CA THR A 76 -24.61 31.71 6.86
C THR A 76 -23.34 32.41 6.37
N LEU A 77 -23.35 33.75 6.27
CA LEU A 77 -22.18 34.51 5.85
C LEU A 77 -21.00 34.29 6.81
N ARG A 78 -21.29 34.37 8.13
CA ARG A 78 -20.27 34.09 9.14
C ARG A 78 -19.65 32.71 8.95
N HIS A 79 -20.44 31.65 8.81
CA HIS A 79 -19.95 30.29 8.60
C HIS A 79 -19.15 30.15 7.30
N LEU A 80 -19.56 30.77 6.20
CA LEU A 80 -18.82 30.77 4.94
C LEU A 80 -17.48 31.51 5.05
N THR A 81 -17.47 32.62 5.77
CA THR A 81 -16.25 33.41 6.01
C THR A 81 -15.30 32.65 6.94
N ASP A 82 -15.80 32.14 8.06
CA ASP A 82 -15.01 31.33 9.01
C ASP A 82 -14.40 30.13 8.29
N ALA A 83 -15.15 29.41 7.44
CA ALA A 83 -14.66 28.29 6.67
C ALA A 83 -13.62 28.69 5.61
N ALA A 84 -13.84 29.84 4.91
CA ALA A 84 -12.90 30.28 3.87
C ALA A 84 -11.55 30.72 4.43
N PHE A 85 -11.55 31.35 5.62
CA PHE A 85 -10.33 31.82 6.29
C PHE A 85 -9.87 30.92 7.43
N PHE A 86 -10.44 29.71 7.54
CA PHE A 86 -9.98 28.73 8.51
C PHE A 86 -8.52 28.37 8.24
N VAL A 87 -7.69 28.56 9.25
CA VAL A 87 -6.30 28.12 9.25
C VAL A 87 -6.24 26.91 10.18
N TYR A 88 -5.88 25.76 9.59
CA TYR A 88 -5.67 24.57 10.39
C TYR A 88 -4.45 24.75 11.29
N GLU A 89 -4.68 24.68 12.59
CA GLU A 89 -3.61 24.60 13.58
C GLU A 89 -3.46 23.14 14.01
N LYS A 90 -2.24 22.62 13.90
CA LYS A 90 -1.95 21.25 14.31
C LYS A 90 -2.16 21.14 15.84
N GLN A 91 -3.19 20.41 16.22
CA GLN A 91 -3.51 20.13 17.61
C GLN A 91 -3.37 18.64 17.87
N GLY A 92 -2.74 18.27 19.01
CA GLY A 92 -2.67 16.92 19.51
C GLY A 92 -3.68 16.68 20.64
N ILE A 93 -3.78 15.44 21.07
CA ILE A 93 -4.44 15.09 22.34
C ILE A 93 -3.34 14.95 23.42
N SER A 94 -3.74 15.09 24.70
CA SER A 94 -2.76 14.91 25.75
C SER A 94 -2.28 13.44 25.86
N HIS A 95 -1.07 13.23 26.32
CA HIS A 95 -0.53 11.91 26.57
C HIS A 95 -1.45 11.03 27.45
N ALA A 96 -2.09 11.63 28.45
CA ALA A 96 -3.06 10.92 29.30
C ALA A 96 -4.27 10.42 28.51
N VAL A 97 -4.76 11.20 27.56
CA VAL A 97 -5.86 10.79 26.65
C VAL A 97 -5.39 9.73 25.68
N ALA A 98 -4.20 9.86 25.11
CA ALA A 98 -3.62 8.84 24.23
C ALA A 98 -3.45 7.50 24.97
N ASN A 99 -2.93 7.52 26.21
CA ASN A 99 -2.81 6.31 27.03
C ASN A 99 -4.18 5.71 27.42
N ALA A 100 -5.21 6.54 27.61
CA ALA A 100 -6.56 6.03 27.85
C ALA A 100 -7.15 5.34 26.62
N LEU A 101 -6.80 5.81 25.40
CA LEU A 101 -7.27 5.23 24.13
C LEU A 101 -6.48 3.98 23.70
N TYR A 102 -5.16 3.99 23.87
CA TYR A 102 -4.27 2.98 23.29
C TYR A 102 -3.63 2.05 24.32
N GLY A 103 -3.64 2.43 25.60
CA GLY A 103 -2.92 1.76 26.68
C GLY A 103 -1.40 2.10 26.70
N GLU A 104 -0.72 1.74 27.78
CA GLU A 104 0.76 1.88 27.90
C GLU A 104 1.50 0.92 26.96
N ILE A 105 0.87 -0.19 26.60
CA ILE A 105 1.38 -1.16 25.61
C ILE A 105 0.59 -1.00 24.32
N LEU A 106 1.19 -0.26 23.37
CA LEU A 106 0.63 -0.09 22.05
C LEU A 106 0.73 -1.40 21.25
N SER A 107 -0.36 -2.17 21.18
CA SER A 107 -0.39 -3.42 20.42
C SER A 107 -1.01 -3.21 19.05
N GLY A 108 -0.35 -3.69 17.99
CA GLY A 108 -0.87 -3.55 16.65
C GLY A 108 -0.08 -4.25 15.56
N SER A 109 -0.65 -4.24 14.36
CA SER A 109 0.05 -4.71 13.16
C SER A 109 0.99 -3.62 12.62
N VAL A 110 1.96 -4.03 11.80
CA VAL A 110 2.80 -3.08 11.05
C VAL A 110 1.95 -2.15 10.19
N THR A 111 0.91 -2.69 9.55
CA THR A 111 -0.03 -1.90 8.73
C THR A 111 -0.71 -0.77 9.52
N ARG A 112 -0.94 -0.95 10.84
CA ARG A 112 -1.46 0.12 11.69
C ARG A 112 -0.48 1.30 11.76
N LEU A 113 0.82 1.02 11.86
CA LEU A 113 1.85 2.06 11.92
C LEU A 113 2.11 2.69 10.55
N GLU A 114 2.02 1.90 9.47
CA GLU A 114 2.02 2.44 8.10
C GLU A 114 0.83 3.38 7.86
N GLN A 115 -0.33 3.07 8.43
CA GLN A 115 -1.49 3.97 8.36
C GLN A 115 -1.28 5.25 9.18
N TYR A 116 -0.59 5.17 10.33
CA TYR A 116 -0.17 6.35 11.09
C TYR A 116 0.77 7.23 10.25
N ALA A 117 1.78 6.64 9.64
CA ALA A 117 2.72 7.33 8.76
C ALA A 117 2.02 7.95 7.52
N ALA A 118 0.96 7.32 7.02
CA ALA A 118 0.15 7.86 5.93
C ALA A 118 -0.67 9.08 6.37
N CYS A 119 -1.29 9.03 7.55
CA CYS A 119 -2.05 10.15 8.14
C CYS A 119 -2.33 9.86 9.62
N ALA A 120 -1.74 10.65 10.52
CA ALA A 120 -1.91 10.51 11.95
C ALA A 120 -3.39 10.68 12.37
N TYR A 121 -4.11 11.62 11.75
CA TYR A 121 -5.54 11.83 11.99
C TYR A 121 -6.39 10.63 11.53
N GLY A 122 -6.11 10.10 10.35
CA GLY A 122 -6.79 8.88 9.85
C GLY A 122 -6.56 7.68 10.77
N HIS A 123 -5.34 7.53 11.33
CA HIS A 123 -5.03 6.53 12.34
C HIS A 123 -5.84 6.76 13.62
N PHE A 124 -5.92 8.00 14.12
CA PHE A 124 -6.70 8.35 15.31
C PHE A 124 -8.18 8.04 15.13
N LEU A 125 -8.78 8.41 14.00
CA LEU A 125 -10.19 8.10 13.71
C LEU A 125 -10.45 6.59 13.72
N LYS A 126 -9.55 5.80 13.13
CA LYS A 126 -9.71 4.36 12.99
C LYS A 126 -9.43 3.58 14.27
N TYR A 127 -8.34 3.91 14.97
CA TYR A 127 -7.82 3.09 16.07
C TYR A 127 -7.98 3.76 17.45
N GLY A 128 -8.15 5.08 17.50
CA GLY A 128 -8.46 5.81 18.71
C GLY A 128 -9.95 5.91 18.95
N LEU A 129 -10.69 6.42 17.96
CA LEU A 129 -12.13 6.57 18.06
C LEU A 129 -12.91 5.36 17.53
N GLU A 130 -12.24 4.38 16.93
CA GLU A 130 -12.82 3.17 16.36
C GLU A 130 -13.98 3.45 15.37
N LEU A 131 -13.85 4.54 14.58
CA LEU A 131 -14.86 4.87 13.58
C LEU A 131 -14.82 3.86 12.44
N LEU A 132 -15.91 3.14 12.28
CA LEU A 132 -16.05 2.11 11.26
C LEU A 132 -17.08 2.55 10.21
N GLU A 133 -16.79 2.30 8.95
CA GLU A 133 -17.79 2.39 7.90
C GLU A 133 -18.91 1.36 8.13
N ARG A 134 -20.15 1.76 7.83
CA ARG A 134 -21.28 0.84 7.85
C ARG A 134 -21.04 -0.28 6.82
N LYS A 135 -20.95 -1.51 7.29
CA LYS A 135 -20.78 -2.68 6.42
C LYS A 135 -21.95 -2.77 5.44
N ARG A 136 -21.64 -2.79 4.16
CA ARG A 136 -22.59 -3.12 3.10
C ARG A 136 -22.49 -4.61 2.83
N TYR A 137 -23.61 -5.25 2.52
CA TYR A 137 -23.66 -6.65 2.14
C TYR A 137 -23.27 -6.82 0.65
N GLU A 138 -22.01 -6.48 0.35
CA GLU A 138 -21.42 -6.54 -0.97
C GLU A 138 -20.00 -7.11 -0.83
N LEU A 139 -19.56 -7.90 -1.83
CA LEU A 139 -18.17 -8.36 -1.89
C LEU A 139 -17.26 -7.16 -2.18
N ALA A 140 -16.47 -6.78 -1.19
CA ALA A 140 -15.46 -5.76 -1.34
C ALA A 140 -14.17 -6.33 -1.98
N SER A 141 -13.32 -5.46 -2.50
CA SER A 141 -12.02 -5.88 -3.06
C SER A 141 -11.12 -6.55 -2.01
N SER A 142 -11.25 -6.17 -0.73
CA SER A 142 -10.57 -6.81 0.40
C SER A 142 -10.98 -8.27 0.58
N ASP A 143 -12.28 -8.58 0.39
CA ASP A 143 -12.80 -9.96 0.53
C ASP A 143 -12.23 -10.86 -0.56
N ILE A 144 -12.13 -10.33 -1.79
CA ILE A 144 -11.49 -11.05 -2.90
C ILE A 144 -10.00 -11.27 -2.62
N GLY A 145 -9.31 -10.29 -2.04
CA GLY A 145 -7.92 -10.43 -1.59
C GLY A 145 -7.77 -11.55 -0.57
N THR A 146 -8.62 -11.59 0.44
CA THR A 146 -8.63 -12.65 1.47
C THR A 146 -8.86 -14.03 0.84
N LEU A 147 -9.81 -14.16 -0.10
CA LEU A 147 -10.06 -15.43 -0.80
C LEU A 147 -8.83 -15.93 -1.58
N PHE A 148 -8.06 -15.04 -2.20
CA PHE A 148 -6.81 -15.42 -2.86
C PHE A 148 -5.78 -15.97 -1.87
N HIS A 149 -5.55 -15.24 -0.76
CA HIS A 149 -4.59 -15.67 0.27
C HIS A 149 -4.98 -17.04 0.84
N GLU A 150 -6.23 -17.22 1.24
CA GLU A 150 -6.76 -18.47 1.77
C GLU A 150 -6.63 -19.63 0.78
N SER A 151 -6.93 -19.39 -0.51
CA SER A 151 -6.83 -20.43 -1.54
C SER A 151 -5.39 -20.83 -1.82
N ILE A 152 -4.47 -19.88 -1.89
CA ILE A 152 -3.05 -20.13 -2.11
C ILE A 152 -2.46 -20.89 -0.91
N ASP A 153 -2.75 -20.43 0.30
CA ASP A 153 -2.32 -21.08 1.55
C ASP A 153 -2.82 -22.53 1.62
N LEU A 154 -4.11 -22.75 1.35
CA LEU A 154 -4.71 -24.07 1.35
C LEU A 154 -4.01 -25.02 0.37
N CYS A 155 -3.71 -24.55 -0.86
CA CYS A 155 -2.98 -25.35 -1.85
C CYS A 155 -1.57 -25.74 -1.35
N PHE A 156 -0.84 -24.82 -0.74
CA PHE A 156 0.49 -25.13 -0.22
C PHE A 156 0.47 -26.05 1.00
N ARG A 157 -0.51 -25.89 1.91
CA ARG A 157 -0.69 -26.78 3.07
C ARG A 157 -1.07 -28.20 2.62
N GLN A 158 -2.07 -28.33 1.74
CA GLN A 158 -2.48 -29.63 1.23
C GLN A 158 -1.37 -30.33 0.46
N ALA A 159 -0.56 -29.58 -0.33
CA ALA A 159 0.62 -30.14 -0.98
C ALA A 159 1.61 -30.71 0.05
N LYS A 160 1.84 -29.98 1.15
CA LYS A 160 2.73 -30.44 2.24
C LYS A 160 2.16 -31.68 2.95
N GLU A 161 0.86 -31.71 3.26
CA GLU A 161 0.19 -32.83 3.89
C GLU A 161 0.20 -34.09 3.02
N LYS A 162 0.01 -33.92 1.71
CA LYS A 162 0.08 -35.00 0.71
C LYS A 162 1.52 -35.36 0.33
N GLN A 163 2.53 -34.69 0.93
CA GLN A 163 3.95 -34.86 0.66
C GLN A 163 4.33 -34.63 -0.81
N TYR A 164 3.65 -33.73 -1.49
CA TYR A 164 3.98 -33.37 -2.86
C TYR A 164 5.22 -32.46 -2.89
N ASP A 165 6.15 -32.78 -3.76
CA ASP A 165 7.32 -31.94 -4.02
C ASP A 165 7.05 -31.02 -5.21
N TRP A 166 7.08 -29.70 -4.96
CA TRP A 166 6.83 -28.68 -5.95
C TRP A 166 7.80 -28.70 -7.14
N HIS A 167 9.02 -29.25 -6.98
CA HIS A 167 10.00 -29.34 -8.04
C HIS A 167 9.66 -30.47 -9.03
N THR A 168 9.07 -31.55 -8.56
CA THR A 168 8.78 -32.76 -9.35
C THR A 168 7.31 -32.96 -9.67
N MET A 169 6.41 -32.21 -9.01
CA MET A 169 4.96 -32.29 -9.22
C MET A 169 4.58 -32.00 -10.67
N THR A 170 3.78 -32.92 -11.27
CA THR A 170 3.29 -32.74 -12.65
C THR A 170 2.19 -31.68 -12.72
N ASP A 171 1.93 -31.18 -13.92
CA ASP A 171 0.92 -30.18 -14.14
C ASP A 171 -0.49 -30.70 -13.85
N GLU A 172 -0.79 -31.96 -14.17
CA GLU A 172 -2.06 -32.60 -13.87
C GLU A 172 -2.29 -32.71 -12.37
N THR A 173 -1.27 -33.11 -11.60
CA THR A 173 -1.35 -33.21 -10.13
C THR A 173 -1.55 -31.84 -9.49
N ARG A 174 -0.82 -30.82 -9.95
CA ARG A 174 -0.99 -29.44 -9.50
C ARG A 174 -2.41 -28.94 -9.78
N ASP A 175 -2.87 -29.12 -11.00
CA ASP A 175 -4.17 -28.60 -11.43
C ASP A 175 -5.33 -29.27 -10.65
N ALA A 176 -5.25 -30.59 -10.43
CA ALA A 176 -6.20 -31.31 -9.59
C ALA A 176 -6.20 -30.81 -8.14
N LEU A 177 -5.01 -30.57 -7.56
CA LEU A 177 -4.86 -30.00 -6.23
C LEU A 177 -5.52 -28.61 -6.14
N VAL A 178 -5.29 -27.74 -7.12
CA VAL A 178 -5.88 -26.39 -7.12
C VAL A 178 -7.40 -26.44 -7.26
N GLU A 179 -7.93 -27.33 -8.10
CA GLU A 179 -9.38 -27.50 -8.25
C GLU A 179 -10.03 -27.97 -6.95
N GLU A 180 -9.40 -28.89 -6.21
CA GLU A 180 -9.85 -29.33 -4.90
C GLU A 180 -9.87 -28.17 -3.88
N CYS A 181 -8.76 -27.42 -3.77
CA CYS A 181 -8.62 -26.28 -2.86
C CYS A 181 -9.63 -25.17 -3.17
N VAL A 182 -9.82 -24.85 -4.44
CA VAL A 182 -10.80 -23.84 -4.87
C VAL A 182 -12.22 -24.27 -4.54
N ALA A 183 -12.56 -25.54 -4.80
CA ALA A 183 -13.88 -26.08 -4.50
C ALA A 183 -14.16 -26.07 -2.97
N GLU A 184 -13.18 -26.42 -2.14
CA GLU A 184 -13.28 -26.39 -0.68
C GLU A 184 -13.50 -24.97 -0.16
N ASN A 185 -12.71 -24.01 -0.63
CA ASN A 185 -12.75 -22.64 -0.14
C ASN A 185 -14.03 -21.89 -0.55
N TYR A 186 -14.62 -22.23 -1.71
CA TYR A 186 -15.80 -21.53 -2.23
C TYR A 186 -17.14 -22.20 -1.89
N GLY A 187 -17.14 -23.44 -1.41
CA GLY A 187 -18.35 -24.21 -1.16
C GLY A 187 -19.28 -23.61 -0.09
N ASN A 188 -18.78 -22.79 0.83
CA ASN A 188 -19.48 -22.29 2.02
C ASN A 188 -19.66 -20.77 2.06
N THR A 189 -19.46 -20.03 0.97
CA THR A 189 -19.44 -18.57 0.99
C THR A 189 -20.64 -17.91 0.29
N ILE A 190 -20.81 -16.61 0.55
CA ILE A 190 -21.74 -15.69 -0.14
C ILE A 190 -21.60 -15.75 -1.68
N LEU A 191 -20.53 -16.38 -2.18
CA LEU A 191 -20.20 -16.52 -3.60
C LEU A 191 -21.27 -17.30 -4.39
N GLY A 192 -22.02 -18.18 -3.76
CA GLY A 192 -23.14 -18.89 -4.39
C GLY A 192 -24.44 -18.08 -4.53
N SER A 193 -24.56 -16.93 -3.87
CA SER A 193 -25.83 -16.21 -3.68
C SER A 193 -26.38 -15.51 -4.92
N SER A 194 -25.56 -15.20 -5.92
CA SER A 194 -25.96 -14.51 -7.15
C SER A 194 -25.17 -14.99 -8.38
N ALA A 195 -25.70 -14.73 -9.60
CA ALA A 195 -24.98 -15.02 -10.84
C ALA A 195 -23.67 -14.23 -10.94
N ARG A 196 -23.65 -12.98 -10.46
CA ARG A 196 -22.45 -12.13 -10.40
C ARG A 196 -21.40 -12.75 -9.48
N ASN A 197 -21.81 -13.20 -8.29
CA ASN A 197 -20.90 -13.78 -7.31
C ASN A 197 -20.34 -15.13 -7.80
N ARG A 198 -21.13 -15.96 -8.46
CA ARG A 198 -20.65 -17.19 -9.12
C ARG A 198 -19.60 -16.92 -10.19
N TYR A 199 -19.85 -15.89 -11.03
CA TYR A 199 -18.85 -15.47 -12.03
C TYR A 199 -17.54 -15.00 -11.37
N LEU A 200 -17.62 -14.20 -10.29
CA LEU A 200 -16.45 -13.76 -9.54
C LEU A 200 -15.69 -14.96 -8.95
N ALA A 201 -16.40 -15.93 -8.36
CA ALA A 201 -15.81 -17.16 -7.85
C ALA A 201 -15.03 -17.94 -8.93
N GLN A 202 -15.64 -18.12 -10.10
CA GLN A 202 -14.96 -18.77 -11.24
C GLN A 202 -13.71 -18.00 -11.67
N ARG A 203 -13.78 -16.67 -11.73
CA ARG A 203 -12.63 -15.84 -12.08
C ARG A 203 -11.52 -15.93 -11.05
N VAL A 204 -11.85 -15.88 -9.76
CA VAL A 204 -10.87 -16.06 -8.69
C VAL A 204 -10.22 -17.43 -8.78
N GLY A 205 -10.97 -18.50 -9.05
CA GLY A 205 -10.44 -19.85 -9.27
C GLY A 205 -9.44 -19.92 -10.43
N GLN A 206 -9.76 -19.28 -11.57
CA GLN A 206 -8.84 -19.23 -12.72
C GLN A 206 -7.55 -18.47 -12.40
N ILE A 207 -7.66 -17.33 -11.70
CA ILE A 207 -6.49 -16.54 -11.29
C ILE A 207 -5.65 -17.31 -10.28
N THR A 208 -6.28 -18.03 -9.32
CA THR A 208 -5.58 -18.88 -8.37
C THR A 208 -4.81 -20.00 -9.11
N LYS A 209 -5.43 -20.66 -10.10
CA LYS A 209 -4.77 -21.69 -10.91
C LYS A 209 -3.54 -21.11 -11.64
N ARG A 210 -3.66 -19.94 -12.24
CA ARG A 210 -2.53 -19.24 -12.89
C ARG A 210 -1.44 -18.87 -11.88
N THR A 211 -1.82 -18.41 -10.71
CA THR A 211 -0.91 -18.02 -9.62
C THR A 211 -0.11 -19.23 -9.13
N ILE A 212 -0.77 -20.35 -8.82
CA ILE A 212 -0.09 -21.57 -8.36
C ILE A 212 0.83 -22.14 -9.45
N TRP A 213 0.41 -22.13 -10.72
CA TRP A 213 1.28 -22.49 -11.84
C TRP A 213 2.55 -21.63 -11.87
N ALA A 214 2.42 -20.31 -11.82
CA ALA A 214 3.58 -19.41 -11.87
C ALA A 214 4.50 -19.59 -10.66
N LEU A 215 3.94 -19.74 -9.45
CA LEU A 215 4.71 -19.98 -8.23
C LEU A 215 5.47 -21.33 -8.31
N GLN A 216 4.86 -22.37 -8.87
CA GLN A 216 5.55 -23.63 -9.11
C GLN A 216 6.70 -23.49 -10.11
N GLN A 217 6.48 -22.77 -11.23
CA GLN A 217 7.56 -22.53 -12.21
C GLN A 217 8.73 -21.76 -11.58
N GLN A 218 8.42 -20.79 -10.71
CA GLN A 218 9.44 -20.03 -9.97
C GLN A 218 10.20 -20.92 -8.97
N ILE A 219 9.51 -21.83 -8.25
CA ILE A 219 10.14 -22.79 -7.34
C ILE A 219 11.07 -23.72 -8.13
N LYS A 220 10.62 -24.26 -9.27
CA LYS A 220 11.43 -25.17 -10.13
C LYS A 220 12.74 -24.52 -10.62
N LYS A 221 12.80 -23.20 -10.72
CA LYS A 221 14.02 -22.46 -11.14
C LYS A 221 15.02 -22.23 -10.02
N GLY A 222 14.65 -22.38 -8.75
CA GLY A 222 15.52 -22.15 -7.59
C GLY A 222 15.75 -23.39 -6.74
N ASP A 223 16.43 -23.20 -5.61
CA ASP A 223 16.71 -24.24 -4.60
C ASP A 223 15.85 -24.05 -3.34
N PHE A 224 15.05 -23.01 -3.28
CA PHE A 224 14.21 -22.71 -2.14
C PHE A 224 13.02 -23.66 -2.03
N VAL A 225 12.78 -24.12 -0.80
CA VAL A 225 11.64 -24.97 -0.47
C VAL A 225 10.65 -24.16 0.38
N PRO A 226 9.36 -24.16 0.06
CA PRO A 226 8.33 -23.56 0.90
C PRO A 226 8.30 -24.23 2.28
N ALA A 227 8.61 -23.45 3.33
CA ALA A 227 8.75 -23.95 4.70
C ALA A 227 7.58 -23.58 5.60
N GLY A 228 7.02 -22.37 5.44
CA GLY A 228 5.93 -21.88 6.25
C GLY A 228 4.92 -21.03 5.50
N PHE A 229 3.65 -21.14 5.91
CA PHE A 229 2.51 -20.44 5.31
C PHE A 229 1.65 -19.84 6.40
N GLU A 230 1.13 -18.62 6.18
CA GLU A 230 0.27 -17.91 7.12
C GLU A 230 0.84 -17.93 8.56
N ILE A 231 2.18 -17.70 8.67
CA ILE A 231 2.90 -17.76 9.94
C ILE A 231 2.50 -16.56 10.77
N SER A 232 1.70 -16.78 11.80
CA SER A 232 1.34 -15.75 12.75
C SER A 232 2.46 -15.56 13.77
N PHE A 233 2.74 -14.31 14.11
CA PHE A 233 3.64 -13.96 15.20
C PHE A 233 3.04 -12.84 16.06
N SER A 234 3.40 -12.83 17.33
CA SER A 234 2.95 -11.85 18.31
C SER A 234 4.02 -11.62 19.38
N ALA A 235 3.78 -10.69 20.27
CA ALA A 235 4.64 -10.47 21.44
C ALA A 235 4.71 -11.71 22.36
N ALA A 236 3.75 -12.63 22.29
CA ALA A 236 3.77 -13.86 23.08
C ALA A 236 4.85 -14.86 22.62
N ASP A 237 5.27 -14.78 21.35
CA ASP A 237 6.29 -15.67 20.76
C ASP A 237 7.72 -15.33 21.23
N ASN A 238 7.88 -14.37 22.13
CA ASN A 238 9.17 -13.92 22.68
C ASN A 238 10.20 -13.46 21.63
N LEU A 239 9.75 -13.07 20.45
CA LEU A 239 10.61 -12.48 19.43
C LEU A 239 11.01 -11.06 19.84
N SER A 240 12.32 -10.82 19.92
CA SER A 240 12.87 -9.54 20.36
C SER A 240 12.56 -8.42 19.36
N ALA A 241 12.53 -8.74 18.07
CA ALA A 241 12.17 -7.83 16.99
C ALA A 241 10.72 -7.31 17.10
N MET A 242 9.85 -8.01 17.84
CA MET A 242 8.43 -7.69 17.96
C MET A 242 8.07 -6.87 19.20
N LYS A 243 9.04 -6.60 20.07
CA LYS A 243 8.87 -5.84 21.32
C LYS A 243 9.83 -4.65 21.32
N ILE A 244 9.29 -3.46 21.11
CA ILE A 244 10.08 -2.23 21.05
C ILE A 244 9.75 -1.39 22.27
N ALA A 245 10.74 -1.17 23.15
CA ALA A 245 10.59 -0.27 24.29
C ALA A 245 10.49 1.18 23.79
N LEU A 246 9.43 1.87 24.19
CA LEU A 246 9.20 3.29 23.89
C LEU A 246 9.72 4.15 25.05
N SER A 247 9.38 3.78 26.29
CA SER A 247 9.86 4.41 27.51
C SER A 247 10.10 3.33 28.59
N GLU A 248 10.31 3.72 29.86
CA GLU A 248 10.42 2.77 30.97
C GLU A 248 9.14 1.95 31.22
N LYS A 249 7.98 2.51 30.89
CA LYS A 249 6.66 1.88 31.13
C LYS A 249 5.92 1.51 29.85
N GLU A 250 6.29 2.12 28.74
CA GLU A 250 5.58 2.03 27.48
C GLU A 250 6.33 1.16 26.48
N ALA A 251 5.58 0.36 25.74
CA ALA A 251 6.15 -0.51 24.72
C ALA A 251 5.23 -0.60 23.50
N LEU A 252 5.84 -0.83 22.35
CA LEU A 252 5.15 -1.22 21.13
C LEU A 252 5.29 -2.74 20.96
N HIS A 253 4.16 -3.42 20.90
CA HIS A 253 4.08 -4.85 20.63
C HIS A 253 3.53 -5.08 19.24
N LEU A 254 4.36 -5.60 18.35
CA LEU A 254 3.98 -5.90 16.99
C LEU A 254 3.40 -7.32 16.89
N ARG A 255 2.38 -7.44 16.06
CA ARG A 255 1.80 -8.71 15.62
C ARG A 255 1.65 -8.69 14.10
N GLY A 256 1.73 -9.86 13.50
CA GLY A 256 1.57 -9.97 12.06
C GLY A 256 1.36 -11.40 11.64
N ARG A 257 1.18 -11.56 10.33
CA ARG A 257 1.03 -12.84 9.67
C ARG A 257 1.79 -12.77 8.35
N ILE A 258 2.74 -13.66 8.21
CA ILE A 258 3.60 -13.77 7.03
C ILE A 258 2.95 -14.76 6.10
N ASP A 259 2.63 -14.34 4.89
CA ASP A 259 1.91 -15.18 3.95
C ASP A 259 2.72 -16.43 3.58
N ARG A 260 4.01 -16.27 3.27
CA ARG A 260 4.88 -17.39 2.91
C ARG A 260 6.34 -17.12 3.26
N MET A 261 6.98 -18.14 3.82
CA MET A 261 8.42 -18.23 4.05
C MET A 261 9.00 -19.44 3.31
N ASP A 262 10.06 -19.24 2.56
CA ASP A 262 10.83 -20.29 1.95
C ASP A 262 12.26 -20.28 2.50
N VAL A 263 12.86 -21.48 2.58
CA VAL A 263 14.24 -21.68 3.05
C VAL A 263 15.06 -22.44 2.02
N CYS A 264 16.36 -22.16 2.01
CA CYS A 264 17.35 -22.95 1.29
C CYS A 264 18.54 -23.17 2.22
N GLU A 265 18.89 -24.43 2.47
CA GLU A 265 20.04 -24.79 3.30
C GLU A 265 21.23 -25.08 2.39
N ASP A 266 22.35 -24.39 2.61
CA ASP A 266 23.61 -24.68 1.95
C ASP A 266 24.77 -24.54 2.93
N GLY A 267 25.46 -25.65 3.16
CA GLY A 267 26.57 -25.73 4.09
C GLY A 267 26.22 -25.27 5.51
N GLY A 268 26.93 -24.28 6.02
CA GLY A 268 26.70 -23.65 7.33
C GLY A 268 25.66 -22.51 7.32
N ARG A 269 24.98 -22.28 6.18
CA ARG A 269 24.03 -21.17 5.98
C ARG A 269 22.62 -21.65 5.77
N VAL A 270 21.67 -20.84 6.19
CA VAL A 270 20.25 -20.98 5.85
C VAL A 270 19.79 -19.65 5.22
N TYR A 271 19.52 -19.71 3.94
CA TYR A 271 18.96 -18.59 3.19
C TYR A 271 17.47 -18.55 3.40
N VAL A 272 16.95 -17.36 3.69
CA VAL A 272 15.52 -17.15 3.97
C VAL A 272 14.96 -16.12 3.00
N LYS A 273 13.83 -16.44 2.39
CA LYS A 273 13.06 -15.48 1.61
C LYS A 273 11.61 -15.43 2.13
N ILE A 274 11.05 -14.24 2.14
CA ILE A 274 9.62 -14.04 2.43
C ILE A 274 8.90 -13.54 1.19
N ILE A 275 7.66 -13.97 1.06
CA ILE A 275 6.77 -13.55 -0.02
C ILE A 275 5.46 -13.09 0.61
N ASP A 276 5.03 -11.89 0.24
CA ASP A 276 3.75 -11.32 0.64
C ASP A 276 2.89 -11.16 -0.63
N TYR A 277 1.71 -11.78 -0.64
CA TYR A 277 0.81 -11.78 -1.77
C TYR A 277 0.00 -10.49 -1.82
N LYS A 278 -0.12 -9.88 -3.00
CA LYS A 278 -0.90 -8.66 -3.19
C LYS A 278 -1.91 -8.84 -4.32
N SER A 279 -3.18 -8.58 -4.03
CA SER A 279 -4.26 -8.61 -5.02
C SER A 279 -4.30 -7.38 -5.95
N GLY A 280 -3.38 -6.43 -5.77
CA GLY A 280 -3.18 -5.25 -6.60
C GLY A 280 -1.76 -5.17 -7.17
N SER A 281 -1.46 -4.09 -7.89
CA SER A 281 -0.12 -3.79 -8.39
C SER A 281 0.71 -3.08 -7.32
N THR A 282 1.36 -3.84 -6.44
CA THR A 282 2.28 -3.30 -5.42
C THR A 282 3.70 -3.44 -5.91
N SER A 283 4.50 -2.38 -5.79
CA SER A 283 5.94 -2.41 -6.02
C SER A 283 6.69 -1.99 -4.76
N PHE A 284 7.84 -2.62 -4.52
CA PHE A 284 8.72 -2.22 -3.43
C PHE A 284 9.34 -0.86 -3.75
N ASP A 285 9.19 0.09 -2.84
CA ASP A 285 9.65 1.47 -2.99
C ASP A 285 10.39 1.93 -1.73
N LEU A 286 11.68 2.18 -1.86
CA LEU A 286 12.52 2.67 -0.77
C LEU A 286 12.11 4.07 -0.28
N LEU A 287 11.52 4.89 -1.15
CA LEU A 287 11.01 6.20 -0.74
C LEU A 287 9.76 6.05 0.13
N ALA A 288 8.83 5.17 -0.26
CA ALA A 288 7.68 4.84 0.55
C ALA A 288 8.10 4.25 1.92
N LEU A 289 9.11 3.37 1.92
CA LEU A 289 9.68 2.81 3.15
C LEU A 289 10.29 3.91 4.04
N TYR A 290 11.05 4.87 3.44
CA TYR A 290 11.62 6.00 4.16
C TYR A 290 10.56 6.83 4.89
N TYR A 291 9.40 7.00 4.28
CA TYR A 291 8.24 7.68 4.88
C TYR A 291 7.37 6.78 5.78
N GLY A 292 7.76 5.54 6.00
CA GLY A 292 7.05 4.65 6.91
C GLY A 292 5.83 3.93 6.31
N LEU A 293 5.70 3.90 4.97
CA LEU A 293 4.52 3.35 4.27
C LEU A 293 4.69 1.91 3.76
N GLN A 294 5.89 1.35 3.83
CA GLN A 294 6.20 -0.02 3.40
C GLN A 294 7.18 -0.69 4.36
N LEU A 295 6.81 -0.80 5.63
CA LEU A 295 7.65 -1.38 6.68
C LEU A 295 7.48 -2.91 6.81
N GLN A 296 6.36 -3.42 6.34
CA GLN A 296 5.87 -4.78 6.57
C GLN A 296 6.90 -5.86 6.21
N LEU A 297 7.46 -5.84 5.00
CA LEU A 297 8.40 -6.88 4.55
C LEU A 297 9.68 -6.93 5.37
N VAL A 298 10.18 -5.77 5.83
CA VAL A 298 11.41 -5.71 6.64
C VAL A 298 11.15 -6.29 8.02
N VAL A 299 10.05 -5.89 8.67
CA VAL A 299 9.64 -6.42 9.98
C VAL A 299 9.42 -7.94 9.90
N TYR A 300 8.80 -8.40 8.82
CA TYR A 300 8.58 -9.84 8.61
C TYR A 300 9.88 -10.60 8.43
N MET A 301 10.85 -10.04 7.71
CA MET A 301 12.17 -10.65 7.58
C MET A 301 12.91 -10.72 8.92
N ASP A 302 12.81 -9.69 9.75
CA ASP A 302 13.42 -9.69 11.08
C ASP A 302 12.80 -10.77 11.97
N ALA A 303 11.46 -10.88 11.98
CA ALA A 303 10.75 -11.93 12.72
C ALA A 303 11.15 -13.33 12.25
N VAL A 304 11.14 -13.57 10.94
CA VAL A 304 11.49 -14.87 10.35
C VAL A 304 12.95 -15.22 10.59
N SER A 305 13.86 -14.25 10.51
CA SER A 305 15.28 -14.48 10.76
C SER A 305 15.51 -14.93 12.19
N GLU A 306 14.86 -14.31 13.19
CA GLU A 306 14.93 -14.70 14.60
C GLU A 306 14.29 -16.10 14.82
N MET A 307 13.13 -16.36 14.24
CA MET A 307 12.47 -17.68 14.31
C MET A 307 13.35 -18.78 13.70
N THR A 308 13.94 -18.50 12.53
CA THR A 308 14.81 -19.46 11.82
C THR A 308 16.10 -19.71 12.60
N GLN A 309 16.68 -18.69 13.22
CA GLN A 309 17.87 -18.85 14.08
C GLN A 309 17.59 -19.81 15.25
N ASN A 310 16.41 -19.72 15.84
CA ASN A 310 15.99 -20.61 16.93
C ASN A 310 15.81 -22.06 16.44
N HIS A 311 15.38 -22.23 15.19
CA HIS A 311 15.16 -23.55 14.58
C HIS A 311 16.45 -24.20 14.06
N TYR A 312 17.43 -23.38 13.65
CA TYR A 312 18.72 -23.84 13.11
C TYR A 312 19.90 -23.31 13.97
N PRO A 313 20.04 -23.78 15.24
CA PRO A 313 21.10 -23.31 16.10
C PRO A 313 22.47 -23.63 15.51
N GLY A 314 23.34 -22.61 15.46
CA GLY A 314 24.71 -22.73 14.94
C GLY A 314 24.86 -22.55 13.44
N LYS A 315 23.76 -22.38 12.68
CA LYS A 315 23.82 -21.95 11.27
C LYS A 315 23.69 -20.44 11.16
N GLU A 316 24.29 -19.90 10.13
CA GLU A 316 24.18 -18.48 9.78
C GLU A 316 22.88 -18.25 8.98
N ILE A 317 22.01 -17.37 9.48
CA ILE A 317 20.78 -17.01 8.77
C ILE A 317 21.06 -15.84 7.83
N VAL A 318 20.77 -16.04 6.54
CA VAL A 318 21.02 -15.07 5.48
C VAL A 318 19.70 -14.64 4.84
N PRO A 319 19.27 -13.36 4.99
CA PRO A 319 18.17 -12.81 4.23
C PRO A 319 18.48 -12.88 2.73
N ALA A 320 17.71 -13.67 1.99
CA ALA A 320 17.87 -13.82 0.53
C ALA A 320 16.96 -12.87 -0.25
N GLY A 321 15.76 -12.57 0.27
CA GLY A 321 14.86 -11.66 -0.39
C GLY A 321 13.60 -11.35 0.42
N ILE A 322 13.14 -10.12 0.29
CA ILE A 322 11.85 -9.63 0.75
C ILE A 322 11.04 -9.25 -0.48
N LEU A 323 9.97 -10.01 -0.76
CA LEU A 323 9.34 -10.01 -2.07
C LEU A 323 7.82 -9.83 -1.97
N TYR A 324 7.28 -9.03 -2.89
CA TYR A 324 5.87 -9.01 -3.22
C TYR A 324 5.60 -9.90 -4.43
N TYR A 325 4.53 -10.66 -4.37
CA TYR A 325 3.96 -11.34 -5.51
C TYR A 325 2.58 -10.75 -5.83
N ASN A 326 2.46 -10.09 -6.97
CA ASN A 326 1.20 -9.51 -7.41
C ASN A 326 0.34 -10.59 -8.07
N ILE A 327 -0.79 -10.91 -7.43
CA ILE A 327 -1.76 -11.88 -7.97
C ILE A 327 -2.47 -11.22 -9.15
N ALA A 328 -2.21 -11.73 -10.36
CA ALA A 328 -2.73 -11.18 -11.59
C ALA A 328 -2.94 -12.29 -12.64
N ASP A 329 -3.72 -11.96 -13.66
CA ASP A 329 -3.93 -12.80 -14.84
C ASP A 329 -3.53 -12.01 -16.10
N PRO A 330 -2.21 -11.86 -16.34
CA PRO A 330 -1.74 -11.07 -17.47
C PRO A 330 -2.00 -11.78 -18.79
N LEU A 331 -2.28 -10.99 -19.83
CA LEU A 331 -2.38 -11.47 -21.20
C LEU A 331 -1.01 -11.44 -21.88
N ALA A 332 -0.72 -12.46 -22.70
CA ALA A 332 0.42 -12.42 -23.60
C ALA A 332 0.08 -11.56 -24.83
N GLU A 333 1.01 -10.67 -25.20
CA GLU A 333 0.82 -9.70 -26.30
C GLU A 333 1.64 -10.07 -27.54
N LYS A 334 1.64 -11.33 -27.92
CA LYS A 334 2.39 -11.76 -29.13
C LYS A 334 1.51 -11.72 -30.38
N LYS A 335 2.13 -11.26 -31.49
CA LYS A 335 1.51 -11.25 -32.81
C LYS A 335 1.80 -12.59 -33.53
N GLY A 336 0.82 -13.12 -34.22
CA GLY A 336 0.92 -14.36 -34.99
C GLY A 336 0.39 -15.57 -34.23
N ASP A 337 0.91 -16.74 -34.54
CA ASP A 337 0.60 -18.03 -33.87
C ASP A 337 1.82 -18.42 -33.01
N PRO A 338 1.91 -17.91 -31.77
CA PRO A 338 3.07 -18.14 -30.91
C PRO A 338 3.05 -19.55 -30.33
N ASP A 339 4.23 -20.15 -30.18
CA ASP A 339 4.43 -21.38 -29.46
C ASP A 339 3.92 -21.24 -28.00
N PRO A 340 3.19 -22.21 -27.45
CA PRO A 340 2.73 -22.22 -26.06
C PRO A 340 3.84 -21.89 -25.05
N ASP A 341 5.05 -22.44 -25.22
CA ASP A 341 6.20 -22.20 -24.34
C ASP A 341 6.63 -20.72 -24.33
N GLN A 342 6.47 -20.03 -25.46
CA GLN A 342 6.77 -18.59 -25.54
C GLN A 342 5.70 -17.75 -24.86
N ILE A 343 4.45 -18.19 -24.88
CA ILE A 343 3.34 -17.54 -24.15
C ILE A 343 3.58 -17.67 -22.65
N ASP A 344 3.90 -18.88 -22.20
CA ASP A 344 4.15 -19.17 -20.79
C ASP A 344 5.37 -18.39 -20.25
N ALA A 345 6.44 -18.29 -21.03
CA ALA A 345 7.61 -17.50 -20.67
C ALA A 345 7.27 -16.01 -20.53
N GLU A 346 6.44 -15.43 -21.43
CA GLU A 346 6.00 -14.05 -21.33
C GLU A 346 5.12 -13.82 -20.10
N ILE A 347 4.18 -14.71 -19.84
CA ILE A 347 3.31 -14.65 -18.66
C ILE A 347 4.14 -14.74 -17.39
N LEU A 348 5.09 -15.67 -17.30
CA LEU A 348 5.96 -15.83 -16.14
C LEU A 348 6.79 -14.57 -15.89
N LYS A 349 7.29 -13.92 -16.93
CA LYS A 349 8.00 -12.64 -16.84
C LYS A 349 7.10 -11.52 -16.31
N LYS A 350 5.83 -11.47 -16.72
CA LYS A 350 4.84 -10.49 -16.22
C LYS A 350 4.45 -10.77 -14.76
N LEU A 351 4.55 -12.02 -14.29
CA LEU A 351 4.29 -12.47 -12.93
C LEU A 351 5.56 -12.54 -12.06
N ARG A 352 6.68 -11.99 -12.54
CA ARG A 352 7.92 -11.90 -11.78
C ARG A 352 7.69 -11.19 -10.46
N MET A 353 8.25 -11.74 -9.38
CA MET A 353 8.25 -11.09 -8.06
C MET A 353 8.96 -9.75 -8.11
N ASN A 354 8.52 -8.81 -7.29
CA ASN A 354 9.21 -7.55 -7.07
C ASN A 354 9.55 -7.39 -5.59
N GLY A 355 10.59 -6.61 -5.27
CA GLY A 355 11.07 -6.49 -3.90
C GLY A 355 12.56 -6.20 -3.86
N LEU A 356 13.20 -6.58 -2.77
CA LEU A 356 14.62 -6.41 -2.54
C LEU A 356 15.29 -7.78 -2.36
N VAL A 357 16.35 -8.04 -3.11
CA VAL A 357 17.07 -9.32 -3.14
C VAL A 357 18.49 -9.13 -2.60
N ASN A 358 19.04 -10.14 -1.96
CA ASN A 358 20.44 -10.15 -1.55
C ASN A 358 21.35 -10.13 -2.80
N SER A 359 22.32 -9.23 -2.82
CA SER A 359 23.22 -9.04 -3.95
C SER A 359 24.35 -10.10 -4.04
N GLU A 360 24.48 -10.96 -3.05
CA GLU A 360 25.45 -12.07 -3.11
C GLU A 360 25.05 -13.04 -4.23
N LEU A 361 26.00 -13.34 -5.12
CA LEU A 361 25.71 -14.18 -6.30
C LEU A 361 25.20 -15.56 -5.91
N GLU A 362 25.66 -16.12 -4.79
CA GLU A 362 25.20 -17.39 -4.25
C GLU A 362 23.71 -17.32 -3.89
N ALA A 363 23.28 -16.30 -3.16
CA ALA A 363 21.87 -16.08 -2.84
C ALA A 363 21.00 -15.90 -4.11
N VAL A 364 21.50 -15.15 -5.10
CA VAL A 364 20.83 -14.98 -6.40
C VAL A 364 20.68 -16.31 -7.13
N ARG A 365 21.72 -17.14 -7.12
CA ARG A 365 21.70 -18.48 -7.77
C ARG A 365 20.74 -19.43 -7.07
N HIS A 366 20.64 -19.42 -5.76
CA HIS A 366 19.61 -20.19 -5.04
C HIS A 366 18.19 -19.72 -5.35
N LEU A 367 17.98 -18.42 -5.59
CA LEU A 367 16.68 -17.90 -5.99
C LEU A 367 16.30 -18.22 -7.44
N ASP A 368 17.29 -18.20 -8.35
CA ASP A 368 17.13 -18.56 -9.76
C ASP A 368 18.43 -19.13 -10.31
N ARG A 369 18.51 -20.47 -10.42
CA ARG A 369 19.66 -21.19 -11.00
C ARG A 369 19.80 -20.97 -12.49
N THR A 370 18.69 -20.62 -13.15
CA THR A 370 18.61 -20.52 -14.61
C THR A 370 18.97 -19.14 -15.13
N ILE A 371 19.23 -18.18 -14.25
CA ILE A 371 19.51 -16.79 -14.64
C ILE A 371 20.83 -16.70 -15.44
N GLU A 372 20.72 -16.22 -16.67
CA GLU A 372 21.88 -15.91 -17.53
C GLU A 372 22.11 -14.41 -17.65
N LYS A 373 21.05 -13.65 -17.91
CA LYS A 373 21.08 -12.18 -18.08
C LYS A 373 20.05 -11.47 -17.19
N GLU A 374 18.79 -11.77 -17.37
CA GLU A 374 17.68 -11.20 -16.57
C GLU A 374 16.84 -12.34 -16.03
N SER A 375 16.50 -12.30 -14.74
CA SER A 375 15.67 -13.32 -14.12
C SER A 375 14.18 -13.07 -14.42
N ASP A 376 13.45 -14.15 -14.67
CA ASP A 376 11.98 -14.17 -14.75
C ASP A 376 11.32 -14.36 -13.37
N VAL A 377 12.13 -14.64 -12.34
CA VAL A 377 11.65 -14.95 -10.98
C VAL A 377 11.78 -13.74 -10.06
N ILE A 378 12.94 -13.07 -10.10
CA ILE A 378 13.34 -12.01 -9.17
C ILE A 378 13.83 -10.78 -9.94
N PRO A 379 13.80 -9.57 -9.34
CA PRO A 379 14.20 -8.32 -10.01
C PRO A 379 15.73 -8.16 -10.08
N VAL A 380 16.42 -9.13 -10.71
CA VAL A 380 17.88 -9.16 -10.83
C VAL A 380 18.31 -9.29 -12.28
N VAL A 381 19.36 -8.54 -12.62
CA VAL A 381 20.06 -8.58 -13.93
C VAL A 381 21.51 -8.93 -13.69
N LEU A 382 22.03 -9.91 -14.45
CA LEU A 382 23.45 -10.24 -14.50
C LEU A 382 24.10 -9.69 -15.76
N LYS A 383 25.37 -9.31 -15.65
CA LYS A 383 26.25 -9.01 -16.78
C LYS A 383 27.62 -9.63 -16.48
N ASP A 384 28.11 -10.40 -17.41
CA ASP A 384 29.39 -11.12 -17.28
C ASP A 384 29.50 -11.98 -16.01
N GLY A 385 28.34 -12.54 -15.57
CA GLY A 385 28.23 -13.36 -14.37
C GLY A 385 28.08 -12.59 -13.05
N GLU A 386 28.10 -11.26 -13.08
CA GLU A 386 27.99 -10.41 -11.90
C GLU A 386 26.65 -9.66 -11.82
N VAL A 387 26.18 -9.39 -10.59
CA VAL A 387 24.93 -8.68 -10.34
C VAL A 387 25.07 -7.20 -10.70
N GLN A 388 24.23 -6.73 -11.62
CA GLN A 388 24.18 -5.32 -12.03
C GLN A 388 23.31 -4.49 -11.08
N ALA A 389 23.90 -3.92 -10.04
CA ALA A 389 23.19 -3.18 -8.99
C ALA A 389 22.34 -2.01 -9.54
N GLY A 390 22.79 -1.32 -10.59
CA GLY A 390 22.04 -0.21 -11.21
C GLY A 390 20.81 -0.61 -12.03
N ARG A 391 20.63 -1.93 -12.29
CA ARG A 391 19.51 -2.49 -13.06
C ARG A 391 18.73 -3.54 -12.27
N SER A 392 19.12 -3.75 -11.03
CA SER A 392 18.55 -4.78 -10.14
C SER A 392 18.07 -4.13 -8.85
N SER A 393 17.03 -4.69 -8.25
CA SER A 393 16.58 -4.31 -6.91
C SER A 393 17.30 -5.17 -5.87
N VAL A 394 18.51 -4.77 -5.51
CA VAL A 394 19.39 -5.56 -4.65
C VAL A 394 20.02 -4.75 -3.52
N ALA A 395 20.27 -5.44 -2.41
CA ALA A 395 21.04 -4.93 -1.28
C ALA A 395 22.00 -6.02 -0.77
N ASN A 396 23.19 -5.63 -0.36
CA ASN A 396 24.08 -6.54 0.33
C ASN A 396 23.63 -6.70 1.81
N ARG A 397 24.21 -7.64 2.49
CA ARG A 397 23.90 -7.97 3.89
C ARG A 397 23.95 -6.76 4.82
N GLU A 398 24.96 -5.92 4.68
CA GLU A 398 25.11 -4.71 5.48
C GLU A 398 23.94 -3.72 5.27
N ARG A 399 23.50 -3.57 4.01
CA ARG A 399 22.33 -2.74 3.69
C ARG A 399 21.03 -3.32 4.21
N PHE A 400 20.85 -4.65 4.20
CA PHE A 400 19.71 -5.30 4.86
C PHE A 400 19.69 -5.00 6.36
N ALA A 401 20.84 -5.13 7.03
CA ALA A 401 20.96 -4.81 8.46
C ALA A 401 20.68 -3.32 8.76
N ARG A 402 21.17 -2.41 7.93
CA ARG A 402 20.87 -0.96 8.04
C ARG A 402 19.39 -0.66 7.81
N LEU A 403 18.76 -1.37 6.88
CA LEU A 403 17.34 -1.22 6.58
C LEU A 403 16.49 -1.67 7.80
N SER A 404 16.82 -2.81 8.39
CA SER A 404 16.18 -3.29 9.62
C SER A 404 16.33 -2.27 10.77
N GLN A 405 17.52 -1.76 11.02
CA GLN A 405 17.77 -0.72 12.06
C GLN A 405 16.96 0.55 11.78
N PHE A 406 16.87 0.97 10.50
CA PHE A 406 16.09 2.13 10.12
C PHE A 406 14.59 1.90 10.38
N VAL A 407 14.06 0.75 10.00
CA VAL A 407 12.65 0.40 10.22
C VAL A 407 12.33 0.32 11.72
N HIS A 408 13.19 -0.31 12.53
CA HIS A 408 13.02 -0.33 13.99
C HIS A 408 12.95 1.07 14.60
N ARG A 409 13.81 1.98 14.14
CA ARG A 409 13.77 3.38 14.60
C ARG A 409 12.46 4.06 14.18
N LYS A 410 11.99 3.86 12.94
CA LYS A 410 10.72 4.41 12.45
C LYS A 410 9.51 3.88 13.22
N LEU A 411 9.51 2.60 13.55
CA LEU A 411 8.45 2.00 14.37
C LEU A 411 8.44 2.59 15.79
N LYS A 412 9.62 2.80 16.37
CA LYS A 412 9.76 3.43 17.68
C LYS A 412 9.28 4.88 17.66
N GLU A 413 9.69 5.67 16.67
CA GLU A 413 9.26 7.06 16.47
C GLU A 413 7.73 7.12 16.37
N ALA A 414 7.14 6.34 15.46
CA ALA A 414 5.68 6.30 15.27
C ALA A 414 4.92 5.86 16.55
N GLY A 415 5.44 4.87 17.29
CA GLY A 415 4.86 4.44 18.55
C GLY A 415 4.87 5.54 19.61
N GLN A 416 5.98 6.27 19.74
CA GLN A 416 6.12 7.39 20.66
C GLN A 416 5.16 8.53 20.28
N GLU A 417 5.16 8.97 19.02
CA GLU A 417 4.27 10.03 18.53
C GLU A 417 2.78 9.70 18.76
N ILE A 418 2.36 8.43 18.55
CA ILE A 418 1.00 7.98 18.84
C ILE A 418 0.66 8.15 20.33
N LEU A 419 1.57 7.73 21.25
CA LEU A 419 1.34 7.84 22.69
C LEU A 419 1.50 9.29 23.20
N ASP A 420 2.30 10.10 22.53
CA ASP A 420 2.40 11.55 22.80
C ASP A 420 1.15 12.32 22.30
N GLY A 421 0.27 11.63 21.58
CA GLY A 421 -1.03 12.19 21.17
C GLY A 421 -0.99 12.97 19.86
N GLU A 422 -0.05 12.70 18.98
CA GLU A 422 -0.01 13.28 17.65
C GLU A 422 -1.17 12.77 16.78
N ILE A 423 -2.06 13.69 16.42
CA ILE A 423 -3.25 13.44 15.57
C ILE A 423 -3.40 14.45 14.43
N GLY A 424 -2.29 15.05 14.00
CA GLY A 424 -2.31 16.11 12.97
C GLY A 424 -2.93 15.63 11.64
N VAL A 425 -3.66 16.56 10.98
CA VAL A 425 -4.20 16.35 9.62
C VAL A 425 -3.09 16.70 8.63
N GLU A 426 -2.15 15.79 8.49
CA GLU A 426 -0.98 15.93 7.59
C GLU A 426 -0.85 14.67 6.73
N PRO A 427 -1.73 14.48 5.74
CA PRO A 427 -1.68 13.28 4.91
C PRO A 427 -0.41 13.25 4.07
N TYR A 428 0.23 12.08 4.00
CA TYR A 428 1.35 11.85 3.08
C TYR A 428 0.95 12.19 1.65
N LYS A 429 1.82 12.91 0.95
CA LYS A 429 1.65 13.29 -0.45
C LYS A 429 2.93 13.07 -1.25
N ASN A 430 2.82 12.41 -2.38
CA ASN A 430 3.90 12.23 -3.34
C ASN A 430 3.38 12.48 -4.77
N GLY A 431 3.72 13.63 -5.32
CA GLY A 431 3.20 14.09 -6.60
C GLY A 431 1.68 14.25 -6.57
N GLN A 432 0.98 13.49 -7.39
CA GLN A 432 -0.48 13.48 -7.47
C GLN A 432 -1.15 12.51 -6.49
N ARG A 433 -0.39 11.57 -5.90
CA ARG A 433 -0.89 10.57 -4.97
C ARG A 433 -0.87 11.10 -3.56
N THR A 434 -1.97 10.92 -2.85
CA THR A 434 -2.11 11.30 -1.44
C THR A 434 -2.71 10.15 -0.64
N ALA A 435 -2.44 10.14 0.66
CA ALA A 435 -3.11 9.22 1.60
C ALA A 435 -4.63 9.40 1.62
N CYS A 436 -5.14 10.53 1.14
CA CYS A 436 -6.56 10.80 1.04
C CYS A 436 -7.27 10.07 -0.10
N ASP A 437 -6.57 9.63 -1.14
CA ASP A 437 -7.19 9.04 -2.35
C ASP A 437 -8.12 7.85 -2.04
N TYR A 438 -7.82 7.10 -0.98
CA TYR A 438 -8.61 5.93 -0.52
C TYR A 438 -9.02 6.05 0.94
N CYS A 439 -9.01 7.25 1.50
CA CYS A 439 -9.37 7.47 2.90
C CYS A 439 -10.88 7.43 3.08
N PRO A 440 -11.45 6.60 3.98
CA PRO A 440 -12.89 6.55 4.21
C PRO A 440 -13.41 7.77 5.00
N TYR A 441 -12.54 8.63 5.50
CA TYR A 441 -12.88 9.69 6.44
C TYR A 441 -13.01 11.08 5.81
N HIS A 442 -13.12 11.20 4.48
CA HIS A 442 -13.30 12.48 3.80
C HIS A 442 -14.44 13.33 4.37
N ALA A 443 -15.56 12.68 4.71
CA ALA A 443 -16.71 13.39 5.27
C ALA A 443 -16.48 13.99 6.66
N VAL A 444 -15.44 13.56 7.37
CA VAL A 444 -15.06 14.05 8.71
C VAL A 444 -13.91 15.05 8.62
N CYS A 445 -12.99 14.83 7.70
CA CYS A 445 -11.75 15.59 7.58
C CYS A 445 -11.90 16.89 6.73
N GLY A 446 -12.83 16.90 5.76
CA GLY A 446 -13.07 18.02 4.83
C GLY A 446 -12.39 17.85 3.49
#